data_c073f171222868bdcdfe97c8af44a668
#
_entry.id   c073f171222868bdcdfe97c8af44a668
#
_cell.length_a   1.000
_cell.length_b   1.000
_cell.length_c   1.000
_cell.angle_alpha   90.00
_cell.angle_beta   90.00
_cell.angle_gamma   90.00
#
_symmetry.space_group_name_H-M   'P 1'
#
loop_
_entity.id
_entity.type
_entity.pdbx_description
1 polymer ?
#
loop_
_entity_poly.entity_id
_entity_poly.type
_entity_poly.pdbx_seq_one_letter_code
_entity_poly.pdbx_strand_id
1 'polypeptide(L)'
;GAIDADSTASFTAGGNAITLANAGNDFSGAVSLSNSGSNNVSLTDTNALDLGTVGIGQNLTLTTGGALTDSGAITVSGLATIISSGQAVTLGDSTTANFGSIDFTGGIVSITEASAMQVAASEATGSLTLVSSGAITQSGAIDADSTASFTAGGNAITLTNAGNDFSGAVSLSNSGSNDVSLADSNALDLGTVVVGQNLTLTSGEALTDSGVLNVAGNVGITTSANNGGVSLDQASDIDGTLSITTNGSGATSVTNLTGSIELGTI
;
A
#
# COMPACT_ATOMS: atom_id res chain seq x y z
N GLY A 1 -11.71 24.77 -22.88
CA GLY A 1 -12.25 25.41 -21.67
C GLY A 1 -12.43 24.39 -20.56
N ALA A 2 -12.77 24.83 -19.38
CA ALA A 2 -13.15 23.95 -18.29
C ALA A 2 -14.53 23.30 -18.59
N ILE A 3 -14.74 22.12 -18.03
CA ILE A 3 -16.01 21.40 -18.03
C ILE A 3 -16.61 21.58 -16.65
N ASP A 4 -17.88 21.95 -16.60
CA ASP A 4 -18.69 22.02 -15.39
C ASP A 4 -19.85 21.04 -15.59
N ALA A 5 -19.99 20.04 -14.73
CA ALA A 5 -21.00 19.00 -14.85
C ALA A 5 -21.65 18.69 -13.51
N ASP A 6 -22.89 19.18 -13.30
CA ASP A 6 -23.68 19.03 -12.07
C ASP A 6 -24.23 17.61 -11.84
N SER A 7 -23.97 16.67 -12.73
CA SER A 7 -24.45 15.28 -12.65
C SER A 7 -23.42 14.31 -13.22
N THR A 8 -23.79 13.03 -13.34
CA THR A 8 -22.89 12.02 -13.89
C THR A 8 -22.38 12.40 -15.28
N ALA A 9 -21.08 12.18 -15.50
CA ALA A 9 -20.42 12.41 -16.79
C ALA A 9 -19.84 11.09 -17.33
N SER A 10 -19.83 10.94 -18.64
CA SER A 10 -19.25 9.75 -19.29
C SER A 10 -18.46 10.15 -20.54
N PHE A 11 -17.22 9.71 -20.61
CA PHE A 11 -16.30 9.97 -21.71
C PHE A 11 -15.81 8.66 -22.34
N THR A 12 -16.10 8.47 -23.62
CA THR A 12 -15.71 7.27 -24.36
C THR A 12 -14.96 7.68 -25.62
N ALA A 13 -13.73 7.19 -25.78
CA ALA A 13 -12.86 7.56 -26.91
C ALA A 13 -12.46 6.36 -27.80
N GLY A 14 -12.98 5.16 -27.53
CA GLY A 14 -12.58 3.96 -28.28
C GLY A 14 -11.06 3.79 -28.29
N GLY A 15 -10.45 3.67 -29.45
CA GLY A 15 -8.99 3.52 -29.62
C GLY A 15 -8.20 4.84 -29.55
N ASN A 16 -8.63 5.84 -28.78
CA ASN A 16 -7.94 7.13 -28.66
C ASN A 16 -7.74 7.53 -27.19
N ALA A 17 -6.88 8.51 -26.95
CA ALA A 17 -6.66 9.09 -25.62
C ALA A 17 -7.85 9.97 -25.19
N ILE A 18 -8.04 10.10 -23.87
CA ILE A 18 -8.94 11.07 -23.26
C ILE A 18 -8.06 12.06 -22.47
N THR A 19 -8.20 13.36 -22.77
CA THR A 19 -7.44 14.40 -22.07
C THR A 19 -8.40 15.46 -21.52
N LEU A 20 -8.69 15.37 -20.23
CA LEU A 20 -9.56 16.26 -19.46
C LEU A 20 -8.74 16.95 -18.36
N ALA A 21 -7.56 17.47 -18.71
CA ALA A 21 -6.54 17.99 -17.78
C ALA A 21 -6.68 19.50 -17.48
N ASN A 22 -7.85 20.10 -17.73
CA ASN A 22 -8.07 21.50 -17.35
C ASN A 22 -8.26 21.59 -15.83
N ALA A 23 -7.45 22.41 -15.16
CA ALA A 23 -7.50 22.59 -13.71
C ALA A 23 -8.82 23.23 -13.20
N GLY A 24 -9.65 23.75 -14.08
CA GLY A 24 -10.96 24.31 -13.73
C GLY A 24 -12.12 23.35 -14.01
N ASN A 25 -11.87 22.08 -14.34
CA ASN A 25 -12.97 21.13 -14.45
C ASN A 25 -13.61 20.91 -13.08
N ASP A 26 -14.94 20.80 -13.07
CA ASP A 26 -15.77 20.60 -11.88
C ASP A 26 -16.83 19.52 -12.19
N PHE A 27 -16.66 18.34 -11.62
CA PHE A 27 -17.55 17.21 -11.79
C PHE A 27 -18.23 16.89 -10.46
N SER A 28 -19.49 17.32 -10.30
CA SER A 28 -20.24 17.06 -9.07
C SER A 28 -20.83 15.65 -8.98
N GLY A 29 -20.89 14.90 -10.08
CA GLY A 29 -21.38 13.53 -10.14
C GLY A 29 -20.32 12.53 -10.57
N ALA A 30 -20.66 11.24 -10.52
CA ALA A 30 -19.74 10.18 -10.91
C ALA A 30 -19.24 10.32 -12.35
N VAL A 31 -17.93 10.17 -12.56
CA VAL A 31 -17.27 10.25 -13.86
C VAL A 31 -16.87 8.87 -14.36
N SER A 32 -17.45 8.46 -15.48
CA SER A 32 -17.09 7.22 -16.17
C SER A 32 -16.14 7.50 -17.35
N LEU A 33 -15.09 6.67 -17.47
CA LEU A 33 -14.03 6.83 -18.48
C LEU A 33 -13.82 5.51 -19.23
N SER A 34 -13.80 5.55 -20.54
CA SER A 34 -13.58 4.36 -21.35
C SER A 34 -12.74 4.64 -22.59
N ASN A 35 -11.60 3.96 -22.69
CA ASN A 35 -10.84 3.86 -23.93
C ASN A 35 -10.22 2.46 -24.08
N SER A 36 -9.54 2.22 -25.19
CA SER A 36 -8.93 0.93 -25.50
C SER A 36 -7.57 1.09 -26.18
N GLY A 37 -6.83 -0.02 -26.30
CA GLY A 37 -5.48 -0.05 -26.87
C GLY A 37 -4.46 0.69 -26.02
N SER A 38 -3.32 1.04 -26.61
CA SER A 38 -2.21 1.71 -25.91
C SER A 38 -2.43 3.22 -25.79
N ASN A 39 -3.55 3.62 -25.19
CA ASN A 39 -3.94 5.02 -25.09
C ASN A 39 -4.18 5.42 -23.64
N ASN A 40 -3.60 6.56 -23.25
CA ASN A 40 -3.68 7.10 -21.91
C ASN A 40 -4.96 7.92 -21.69
N VAL A 41 -5.33 8.03 -20.42
CA VAL A 41 -6.38 8.94 -19.94
C VAL A 41 -5.79 9.88 -18.91
N SER A 42 -6.13 11.16 -19.01
CA SER A 42 -5.86 12.14 -17.94
C SER A 42 -7.13 12.91 -17.59
N LEU A 43 -7.39 13.03 -16.28
CA LEU A 43 -8.53 13.77 -15.72
C LEU A 43 -8.03 14.63 -14.56
N THR A 44 -8.41 15.89 -14.58
CA THR A 44 -8.25 16.81 -13.45
C THR A 44 -9.61 17.32 -13.01
N ASP A 45 -9.86 17.33 -11.71
CA ASP A 45 -11.04 17.87 -11.08
C ASP A 45 -10.65 18.83 -9.94
N THR A 46 -11.39 19.93 -9.76
CA THR A 46 -11.07 20.97 -8.77
C THR A 46 -11.47 20.59 -7.34
N ASN A 47 -12.40 19.67 -7.19
CA ASN A 47 -12.99 19.29 -5.91
C ASN A 47 -12.94 17.76 -5.68
N ALA A 48 -13.93 17.19 -5.01
CA ALA A 48 -14.02 15.76 -4.78
C ALA A 48 -14.51 15.03 -6.03
N LEU A 49 -13.82 13.94 -6.41
CA LEU A 49 -14.13 13.16 -7.58
C LEU A 49 -14.66 11.77 -7.19
N ASP A 50 -15.81 11.39 -7.74
CA ASP A 50 -16.30 10.01 -7.71
C ASP A 50 -16.06 9.35 -9.09
N LEU A 51 -15.35 8.23 -9.09
CA LEU A 51 -15.19 7.42 -10.29
C LEU A 51 -16.37 6.47 -10.48
N GLY A 52 -17.11 6.66 -11.55
CA GLY A 52 -18.06 5.66 -12.06
C GLY A 52 -17.30 4.48 -12.68
N THR A 53 -17.84 3.89 -13.73
CA THR A 53 -17.14 2.79 -14.42
C THR A 53 -15.94 3.30 -15.20
N VAL A 54 -14.75 2.77 -14.89
CA VAL A 54 -13.48 3.12 -15.54
C VAL A 54 -12.89 1.91 -16.24
N GLY A 55 -12.65 2.03 -17.56
CA GLY A 55 -12.00 1.00 -18.37
C GLY A 55 -10.91 1.61 -19.26
N ILE A 56 -9.64 1.50 -18.83
CA ILE A 56 -8.49 2.18 -19.50
C ILE A 56 -7.51 1.15 -20.04
N GLY A 57 -7.22 1.28 -21.35
CA GLY A 57 -6.35 0.35 -22.07
C GLY A 57 -4.85 0.53 -21.80
N GLN A 58 -4.43 1.67 -21.23
CA GLN A 58 -3.02 1.97 -20.91
C GLN A 58 -2.93 2.66 -19.53
N ASN A 59 -2.40 3.86 -19.42
CA ASN A 59 -2.21 4.57 -18.17
C ASN A 59 -3.36 5.54 -17.88
N LEU A 60 -3.64 5.72 -16.60
CA LEU A 60 -4.57 6.70 -16.06
C LEU A 60 -3.80 7.70 -15.18
N THR A 61 -4.03 8.99 -15.40
CA THR A 61 -3.55 10.04 -14.49
C THR A 61 -4.74 10.82 -13.98
N LEU A 62 -4.95 10.81 -12.68
CA LEU A 62 -5.99 11.57 -11.98
C LEU A 62 -5.37 12.63 -11.09
N THR A 63 -5.91 13.84 -11.14
CA THR A 63 -5.59 14.91 -10.19
C THR A 63 -6.90 15.45 -9.64
N THR A 64 -7.07 15.43 -8.32
CA THR A 64 -8.26 15.95 -7.66
C THR A 64 -7.90 16.93 -6.56
N GLY A 65 -8.69 18.00 -6.43
CA GLY A 65 -8.55 18.97 -5.35
C GLY A 65 -9.24 18.54 -4.06
N GLY A 66 -10.05 17.49 -4.10
CA GLY A 66 -10.78 16.93 -2.96
C GLY A 66 -10.59 15.41 -2.84
N ALA A 67 -11.44 14.78 -2.05
CA ALA A 67 -11.40 13.32 -1.88
C ALA A 67 -11.69 12.58 -3.19
N LEU A 68 -11.01 11.45 -3.38
CA LEU A 68 -11.24 10.53 -4.49
C LEU A 68 -11.94 9.28 -3.97
N THR A 69 -13.06 8.92 -4.60
CA THR A 69 -13.84 7.71 -4.32
C THR A 69 -14.21 6.99 -5.61
N ASP A 70 -14.77 5.80 -5.50
CA ASP A 70 -15.37 5.09 -6.61
C ASP A 70 -16.77 4.55 -6.28
N SER A 71 -17.69 4.68 -7.24
CA SER A 71 -19.02 4.08 -7.23
C SER A 71 -19.22 3.03 -8.34
N GLY A 72 -18.23 2.84 -9.20
CA GLY A 72 -18.22 1.87 -10.28
C GLY A 72 -16.91 1.11 -10.41
N ALA A 73 -16.94 -0.02 -11.11
CA ALA A 73 -15.75 -0.85 -11.30
C ALA A 73 -14.63 -0.12 -12.05
N ILE A 74 -13.40 -0.29 -11.57
CA ILE A 74 -12.19 0.32 -12.15
C ILE A 74 -11.31 -0.78 -12.77
N THR A 75 -10.89 -0.59 -14.01
CA THR A 75 -9.87 -1.40 -14.66
C THR A 75 -8.91 -0.49 -15.41
N VAL A 76 -7.64 -0.50 -15.01
CA VAL A 76 -6.55 0.22 -15.68
C VAL A 76 -5.47 -0.78 -16.05
N SER A 77 -5.23 -1.01 -17.32
CA SER A 77 -4.27 -2.04 -17.77
C SER A 77 -2.81 -1.68 -17.50
N GLY A 78 -2.49 -0.40 -17.39
CA GLY A 78 -1.17 0.14 -17.09
C GLY A 78 -1.06 0.76 -15.71
N LEU A 79 -0.26 1.82 -15.61
CA LEU A 79 -0.08 2.58 -14.38
C LEU A 79 -1.27 3.53 -14.14
N ALA A 80 -1.86 3.44 -12.96
CA ALA A 80 -2.75 4.47 -12.42
C ALA A 80 -1.96 5.41 -11.50
N THR A 81 -1.85 6.69 -11.88
CA THR A 81 -1.24 7.74 -11.06
C THR A 81 -2.34 8.60 -10.47
N ILE A 82 -2.45 8.61 -9.15
CA ILE A 82 -3.46 9.32 -8.38
C ILE A 82 -2.81 10.45 -7.58
N ILE A 83 -3.26 11.68 -7.80
CA ILE A 83 -2.78 12.87 -7.08
C ILE A 83 -3.98 13.53 -6.42
N SER A 84 -4.10 13.40 -5.12
CA SER A 84 -5.23 13.91 -4.33
C SER A 84 -4.84 15.01 -3.33
N SER A 85 -3.71 15.69 -3.52
CA SER A 85 -3.29 16.90 -2.79
C SER A 85 -3.50 16.84 -1.26
N GLY A 86 -3.18 15.70 -0.62
CA GLY A 86 -3.35 15.49 0.83
C GLY A 86 -4.80 15.18 1.26
N GLN A 87 -5.71 14.94 0.33
CA GLN A 87 -7.08 14.51 0.61
C GLN A 87 -7.19 12.98 0.66
N ALA A 88 -8.33 12.48 1.11
CA ALA A 88 -8.56 11.04 1.18
C ALA A 88 -8.67 10.40 -0.22
N VAL A 89 -8.10 9.21 -0.35
CA VAL A 89 -8.26 8.32 -1.51
C VAL A 89 -8.86 7.02 -1.03
N THR A 90 -10.04 6.66 -1.52
CA THR A 90 -10.72 5.39 -1.20
C THR A 90 -11.17 4.73 -2.49
N LEU A 91 -10.53 3.62 -2.87
CA LEU A 91 -10.81 2.93 -4.14
C LEU A 91 -11.00 1.43 -3.92
N GLY A 92 -11.97 0.85 -4.59
CA GLY A 92 -12.25 -0.58 -4.62
C GLY A 92 -12.86 -1.14 -3.35
N ASP A 93 -13.38 -0.30 -2.45
CA ASP A 93 -13.99 -0.72 -1.20
C ASP A 93 -15.42 -1.25 -1.37
N SER A 94 -16.15 -0.68 -2.31
CA SER A 94 -17.55 -1.04 -2.61
C SER A 94 -17.72 -1.69 -3.99
N THR A 95 -16.73 -1.58 -4.86
CA THR A 95 -16.71 -2.15 -6.20
C THR A 95 -15.39 -2.86 -6.47
N THR A 96 -15.18 -3.38 -7.69
CA THR A 96 -13.90 -4.01 -8.05
C THR A 96 -12.94 -2.99 -8.63
N ALA A 97 -11.70 -2.95 -8.13
CA ALA A 97 -10.61 -2.21 -8.76
C ALA A 97 -9.48 -3.16 -9.18
N ASN A 98 -8.95 -2.95 -10.38
CA ASN A 98 -7.80 -3.68 -10.91
C ASN A 98 -6.87 -2.69 -11.64
N PHE A 99 -5.61 -2.67 -11.22
CA PHE A 99 -4.57 -1.82 -11.80
C PHE A 99 -3.40 -2.67 -12.31
N GLY A 100 -2.79 -2.32 -13.42
CA GLY A 100 -1.51 -2.90 -13.82
C GLY A 100 -0.40 -2.56 -12.83
N SER A 101 -0.39 -1.31 -12.37
CA SER A 101 0.33 -0.81 -11.21
C SER A 101 -0.32 0.47 -10.71
N ILE A 102 -0.04 0.85 -9.46
CA ILE A 102 -0.62 2.06 -8.87
C ILE A 102 0.45 2.92 -8.21
N ASP A 103 0.33 4.22 -8.41
CA ASP A 103 1.10 5.29 -7.80
C ASP A 103 0.11 6.28 -7.17
N PHE A 104 0.30 6.67 -5.92
CA PHE A 104 -0.61 7.60 -5.26
C PHE A 104 0.12 8.63 -4.42
N THR A 105 -0.45 9.84 -4.39
CA THR A 105 -0.14 10.88 -3.41
C THR A 105 -1.46 11.33 -2.81
N GLY A 106 -1.65 11.10 -1.51
CA GLY A 106 -2.90 11.40 -0.81
C GLY A 106 -2.72 11.68 0.67
N GLY A 107 -3.80 12.03 1.35
CA GLY A 107 -3.88 12.10 2.80
C GLY A 107 -4.04 10.71 3.40
N ILE A 108 -5.25 10.36 3.78
CA ILE A 108 -5.58 8.97 4.13
C ILE A 108 -5.82 8.19 2.84
N VAL A 109 -5.10 7.09 2.66
CA VAL A 109 -5.21 6.26 1.46
C VAL A 109 -5.70 4.86 1.83
N SER A 110 -6.80 4.43 1.19
CA SER A 110 -7.36 3.08 1.31
C SER A 110 -7.65 2.53 -0.08
N ILE A 111 -6.93 1.49 -0.49
CA ILE A 111 -7.10 0.87 -1.80
C ILE A 111 -7.29 -0.64 -1.65
N THR A 112 -8.40 -1.14 -2.21
CA THR A 112 -8.67 -2.57 -2.30
C THR A 112 -8.61 -3.01 -3.75
N GLU A 113 -7.71 -3.94 -4.06
CA GLU A 113 -7.53 -4.46 -5.41
C GLU A 113 -7.97 -5.93 -5.51
N ALA A 114 -8.74 -6.25 -6.54
CA ALA A 114 -9.27 -7.59 -6.77
C ALA A 114 -8.28 -8.55 -7.45
N SER A 115 -7.08 -8.06 -7.79
CA SER A 115 -5.98 -8.84 -8.38
C SER A 115 -4.68 -8.66 -7.58
N ALA A 116 -3.52 -8.97 -8.16
CA ALA A 116 -2.23 -8.67 -7.56
C ALA A 116 -1.94 -7.16 -7.65
N MET A 117 -1.48 -6.58 -6.56
CA MET A 117 -1.17 -5.16 -6.44
C MET A 117 0.33 -4.91 -6.64
N GLN A 118 0.68 -4.03 -7.56
CA GLN A 118 2.03 -3.50 -7.70
C GLN A 118 2.03 -2.01 -7.39
N VAL A 119 2.68 -1.63 -6.30
CA VAL A 119 2.79 -0.23 -5.86
C VAL A 119 4.04 0.40 -6.46
N ALA A 120 3.89 1.52 -7.16
CA ALA A 120 4.99 2.34 -7.62
C ALA A 120 5.49 3.27 -6.48
N ALA A 121 6.16 4.37 -6.79
CA ALA A 121 6.58 5.33 -5.77
C ALA A 121 5.34 6.08 -5.24
N SER A 122 4.97 5.87 -3.98
CA SER A 122 3.68 6.30 -3.45
C SER A 122 3.81 6.96 -2.07
N GLU A 123 2.95 7.95 -1.79
CA GLU A 123 2.96 8.73 -0.56
C GLU A 123 1.56 8.84 0.04
N ALA A 124 1.45 8.57 1.34
CA ALA A 124 0.28 8.83 2.16
C ALA A 124 0.67 9.70 3.36
N THR A 125 0.27 10.97 3.37
CA THR A 125 0.56 11.90 4.50
C THR A 125 -0.28 11.59 5.76
N GLY A 126 -1.10 10.57 5.71
CA GLY A 126 -1.88 10.01 6.80
C GLY A 126 -1.74 8.49 6.83
N SER A 127 -2.79 7.79 7.22
CA SER A 127 -2.77 6.33 7.26
C SER A 127 -2.89 5.72 5.85
N LEU A 128 -2.19 4.61 5.67
CA LEU A 128 -2.19 3.80 4.45
C LEU A 128 -2.82 2.43 4.69
N THR A 129 -3.80 2.05 3.89
CA THR A 129 -4.38 0.71 3.90
C THR A 129 -4.40 0.14 2.48
N LEU A 130 -3.66 -0.93 2.26
CA LEU A 130 -3.65 -1.65 0.99
C LEU A 130 -4.14 -3.08 1.19
N VAL A 131 -5.21 -3.43 0.47
CA VAL A 131 -5.80 -4.77 0.48
C VAL A 131 -5.75 -5.33 -0.94
N SER A 132 -5.26 -6.55 -1.09
CA SER A 132 -5.16 -7.21 -2.39
C SER A 132 -5.67 -8.65 -2.33
N SER A 133 -6.39 -9.08 -3.36
CA SER A 133 -6.74 -10.49 -3.54
C SER A 133 -5.60 -11.33 -4.12
N GLY A 134 -4.53 -10.70 -4.58
CA GLY A 134 -3.28 -11.30 -5.03
C GLY A 134 -2.08 -10.85 -4.20
N ALA A 135 -0.88 -11.10 -4.66
CA ALA A 135 0.34 -10.63 -4.00
C ALA A 135 0.41 -9.10 -3.98
N ILE A 136 0.99 -8.54 -2.91
CA ILE A 136 1.37 -7.12 -2.86
C ILE A 136 2.87 -7.03 -3.10
N THR A 137 3.25 -6.27 -4.13
CA THR A 137 4.64 -6.01 -4.52
C THR A 137 4.85 -4.51 -4.72
N GLN A 138 6.09 -4.07 -4.84
CA GLN A 138 6.42 -2.68 -5.13
C GLN A 138 7.51 -2.55 -6.19
N SER A 139 7.49 -1.45 -6.92
CA SER A 139 8.55 -1.04 -7.85
C SER A 139 9.22 0.28 -7.48
N GLY A 140 8.64 1.03 -6.55
CA GLY A 140 9.17 2.28 -5.99
C GLY A 140 9.07 2.28 -4.46
N ALA A 141 9.56 3.33 -3.81
CA ALA A 141 9.42 3.51 -2.36
C ALA A 141 7.98 3.85 -1.99
N ILE A 142 7.57 3.42 -0.80
CA ILE A 142 6.29 3.77 -0.18
C ILE A 142 6.59 4.60 1.06
N ASP A 143 5.95 5.75 1.16
CA ASP A 143 6.02 6.66 2.30
C ASP A 143 4.65 6.73 2.97
N ALA A 144 4.60 6.56 4.29
CA ALA A 144 3.38 6.71 5.08
C ALA A 144 3.68 7.40 6.42
N ASP A 145 3.20 8.65 6.56
CA ASP A 145 3.44 9.49 7.75
C ASP A 145 2.69 9.02 9.01
N SER A 146 1.84 8.02 8.90
CA SER A 146 1.07 7.45 10.00
C SER A 146 1.06 5.92 9.90
N THR A 147 0.04 5.26 10.43
CA THR A 147 -0.06 3.80 10.41
C THR A 147 -0.19 3.27 8.97
N ALA A 148 0.47 2.14 8.69
CA ALA A 148 0.34 1.42 7.44
C ALA A 148 -0.22 0.00 7.67
N SER A 149 -1.07 -0.47 6.76
CA SER A 149 -1.64 -1.81 6.81
C SER A 149 -1.66 -2.46 5.44
N PHE A 150 -1.10 -3.66 5.35
CA PHE A 150 -1.02 -4.44 4.12
C PHE A 150 -1.66 -5.80 4.30
N THR A 151 -2.66 -6.12 3.49
CA THR A 151 -3.39 -7.41 3.55
C THR A 151 -3.42 -8.06 2.17
N ALA A 152 -2.84 -9.26 2.04
CA ALA A 152 -2.75 -9.99 0.78
C ALA A 152 -3.51 -11.34 0.77
N GLY A 153 -4.40 -11.57 1.75
CA GLY A 153 -5.16 -12.83 1.83
C GLY A 153 -4.24 -14.04 1.79
N GLY A 154 -4.44 -14.94 0.85
CA GLY A 154 -3.63 -16.15 0.66
C GLY A 154 -2.38 -15.94 -0.21
N ASN A 155 -1.75 -14.76 -0.20
CA ASN A 155 -0.63 -14.44 -1.09
C ASN A 155 0.53 -13.75 -0.35
N ALA A 156 1.67 -13.62 -1.03
CA ALA A 156 2.87 -12.99 -0.47
C ALA A 156 2.75 -11.44 -0.40
N ILE A 157 3.47 -10.85 0.54
CA ILE A 157 3.72 -9.41 0.62
C ILE A 157 5.23 -9.18 0.49
N THR A 158 5.65 -8.41 -0.51
CA THR A 158 7.07 -8.12 -0.77
C THR A 158 7.27 -6.62 -0.94
N LEU A 159 7.65 -5.95 0.15
CA LEU A 159 7.86 -4.51 0.26
C LEU A 159 9.29 -4.23 0.73
N THR A 160 10.25 -4.55 -0.11
CA THR A 160 11.70 -4.58 0.23
C THR A 160 12.50 -3.41 -0.34
N ASN A 161 11.84 -2.36 -0.80
CA ASN A 161 12.56 -1.16 -1.24
C ASN A 161 13.22 -0.49 -0.03
N ALA A 162 14.53 -0.25 -0.12
CA ALA A 162 15.30 0.35 0.96
C ALA A 162 14.97 1.84 1.23
N GLY A 163 14.16 2.45 0.40
CA GLY A 163 13.69 3.81 0.57
C GLY A 163 12.26 3.89 1.14
N ASN A 164 11.66 2.78 1.55
CA ASN A 164 10.38 2.87 2.26
C ASN A 164 10.54 3.65 3.57
N ASP A 165 9.54 4.44 3.91
CA ASP A 165 9.50 5.25 5.12
C ASP A 165 8.12 5.09 5.78
N PHE A 166 8.06 4.34 6.87
CA PHE A 166 6.84 4.13 7.64
C PHE A 166 6.99 4.77 9.01
N SER A 167 6.46 5.98 9.17
CA SER A 167 6.57 6.74 10.41
C SER A 167 5.73 6.18 11.57
N GLY A 168 4.70 5.39 11.27
CA GLY A 168 3.81 4.78 12.27
C GLY A 168 3.84 3.26 12.25
N ALA A 169 3.00 2.64 13.09
CA ALA A 169 2.93 1.19 13.20
C ALA A 169 2.52 0.53 11.87
N VAL A 170 3.27 -0.52 11.47
CA VAL A 170 3.01 -1.30 10.26
C VAL A 170 2.34 -2.62 10.60
N SER A 171 1.14 -2.84 10.10
CA SER A 171 0.40 -4.09 10.22
C SER A 171 0.49 -4.90 8.93
N LEU A 172 0.72 -6.21 9.05
CA LEU A 172 0.92 -7.12 7.93
C LEU A 172 0.01 -8.33 8.09
N SER A 173 -0.72 -8.69 7.05
CA SER A 173 -1.62 -9.84 7.10
C SER A 173 -1.60 -10.65 5.80
N ASN A 174 -1.16 -11.89 5.92
CA ASN A 174 -1.38 -12.90 4.89
C ASN A 174 -1.68 -14.28 5.50
N SER A 175 -1.92 -15.28 4.66
CA SER A 175 -2.23 -16.64 5.11
C SER A 175 -1.66 -17.68 4.16
N GLY A 176 -1.78 -18.95 4.55
CA GLY A 176 -1.26 -20.08 3.78
C GLY A 176 0.26 -20.12 3.78
N SER A 177 0.86 -20.85 2.85
CA SER A 177 2.32 -21.02 2.76
C SER A 177 2.96 -19.86 1.98
N ASN A 178 2.75 -18.63 2.47
CA ASN A 178 3.23 -17.42 1.80
C ASN A 178 4.04 -16.55 2.74
N ASP A 179 5.16 -16.07 2.24
CA ASP A 179 6.10 -15.24 2.98
C ASP A 179 5.67 -13.76 2.97
N VAL A 180 6.16 -13.04 3.98
CA VAL A 180 6.13 -11.59 4.05
C VAL A 180 7.54 -11.05 4.18
N SER A 181 7.89 -10.04 3.38
CA SER A 181 9.15 -9.32 3.46
C SER A 181 8.90 -7.81 3.45
N LEU A 182 9.45 -7.11 4.44
CA LEU A 182 9.33 -5.67 4.58
C LEU A 182 10.70 -5.05 4.87
N ALA A 183 11.00 -3.94 4.21
CA ALA A 183 12.11 -3.06 4.58
C ALA A 183 11.59 -1.67 4.88
N ASP A 184 12.19 -1.02 5.87
CA ASP A 184 11.98 0.36 6.25
C ASP A 184 13.33 1.08 6.39
N SER A 185 13.41 2.32 5.94
CA SER A 185 14.65 3.10 5.92
C SER A 185 15.05 3.67 7.28
N ASN A 186 14.11 3.76 8.20
CA ASN A 186 14.29 4.32 9.55
C ASN A 186 13.84 3.32 10.64
N ALA A 187 13.25 3.79 11.73
CA ALA A 187 12.78 2.94 12.82
C ALA A 187 11.43 2.30 12.47
N LEU A 188 11.35 0.98 12.57
CA LEU A 188 10.13 0.22 12.28
C LEU A 188 9.39 -0.16 13.56
N ASP A 189 8.14 0.26 13.68
CA ASP A 189 7.20 -0.25 14.68
C ASP A 189 6.24 -1.26 14.06
N LEU A 190 6.19 -2.47 14.60
CA LEU A 190 5.25 -3.49 14.14
C LEU A 190 3.92 -3.34 14.87
N GLY A 191 2.85 -3.08 14.12
CA GLY A 191 1.48 -3.21 14.57
C GLY A 191 1.07 -4.69 14.67
N THR A 192 -0.16 -5.01 14.33
CA THR A 192 -0.61 -6.42 14.28
C THR A 192 -0.04 -7.12 13.06
N VAL A 193 0.71 -8.20 13.28
CA VAL A 193 1.33 -9.00 12.23
C VAL A 193 0.82 -10.43 12.28
N VAL A 194 0.23 -10.90 11.18
CA VAL A 194 -0.23 -12.29 11.01
C VAL A 194 0.33 -12.84 9.71
N VAL A 195 1.26 -13.79 9.79
CA VAL A 195 1.96 -14.32 8.63
C VAL A 195 1.84 -15.85 8.55
N GLY A 196 1.37 -16.33 7.41
CA GLY A 196 1.11 -17.76 7.19
C GLY A 196 2.35 -18.62 6.97
N GLN A 197 3.55 -18.04 6.73
CA GLN A 197 4.81 -18.76 6.62
C GLN A 197 5.96 -17.91 7.21
N ASN A 198 6.93 -17.45 6.45
CA ASN A 198 8.10 -16.77 6.99
C ASN A 198 7.92 -15.24 6.94
N LEU A 199 8.50 -14.56 7.93
CA LEU A 199 8.57 -13.10 8.00
C LEU A 199 10.03 -12.65 7.96
N THR A 200 10.35 -11.75 7.03
CA THR A 200 11.67 -11.12 6.92
C THR A 200 11.53 -9.61 7.04
N LEU A 201 12.20 -9.03 8.03
CA LEU A 201 12.16 -7.60 8.32
C LEU A 201 13.56 -6.99 8.26
N THR A 202 13.64 -5.83 7.61
CA THR A 202 14.84 -5.00 7.63
C THR A 202 14.45 -3.60 8.07
N SER A 203 15.08 -3.10 9.13
CA SER A 203 14.88 -1.73 9.62
C SER A 203 16.19 -0.94 9.47
N GLY A 204 16.08 0.30 9.02
CA GLY A 204 17.20 1.23 8.96
C GLY A 204 17.73 1.58 10.34
N GLU A 205 16.85 1.61 11.33
CA GLU A 205 17.17 1.93 12.73
C GLU A 205 16.64 0.85 13.70
N ALA A 206 16.06 1.24 14.84
CA ALA A 206 15.51 0.32 15.80
C ALA A 206 14.20 -0.34 15.30
N LEU A 207 13.95 -1.57 15.74
CA LEU A 207 12.68 -2.25 15.51
C LEU A 207 11.96 -2.50 16.83
N THR A 208 10.70 -2.12 16.89
CA THR A 208 9.81 -2.30 18.05
C THR A 208 8.50 -2.96 17.62
N ASP A 209 7.68 -3.39 18.56
CA ASP A 209 6.32 -3.82 18.33
C ASP A 209 5.33 -3.12 19.26
N SER A 210 4.26 -2.60 18.70
CA SER A 210 3.10 -2.07 19.43
C SER A 210 1.88 -2.99 19.33
N GLY A 211 1.95 -4.03 18.52
CA GLY A 211 0.91 -5.03 18.33
C GLY A 211 1.43 -6.46 18.40
N VAL A 212 0.52 -7.42 18.32
CA VAL A 212 0.88 -8.85 18.41
C VAL A 212 1.54 -9.34 17.13
N LEU A 213 2.53 -10.23 17.28
CA LEU A 213 3.22 -10.91 16.20
C LEU A 213 2.83 -12.39 16.18
N ASN A 214 2.17 -12.86 15.14
CA ASN A 214 1.80 -14.25 14.93
C ASN A 214 2.34 -14.74 13.59
N VAL A 215 3.33 -15.64 13.63
CA VAL A 215 4.04 -16.13 12.43
C VAL A 215 4.13 -17.65 12.47
N ALA A 216 3.51 -18.31 11.50
CA ALA A 216 3.51 -19.77 11.38
C ALA A 216 4.86 -20.37 10.94
N GLY A 217 5.84 -19.57 10.57
CA GLY A 217 7.16 -20.01 10.14
C GLY A 217 8.28 -19.27 10.85
N ASN A 218 9.39 -19.06 10.14
CA ASN A 218 10.56 -18.40 10.69
C ASN A 218 10.42 -16.88 10.65
N VAL A 219 11.05 -16.22 11.63
CA VAL A 219 11.20 -14.76 11.66
C VAL A 219 12.66 -14.38 11.55
N GLY A 220 13.01 -13.58 10.55
CA GLY A 220 14.33 -12.97 10.38
C GLY A 220 14.24 -11.46 10.51
N ILE A 221 14.99 -10.86 11.44
CA ILE A 221 15.04 -9.41 11.67
C ILE A 221 16.47 -8.92 11.49
N THR A 222 16.62 -7.84 10.74
CA THR A 222 17.93 -7.17 10.57
C THR A 222 17.74 -5.67 10.84
N THR A 223 18.55 -5.09 11.73
CA THR A 223 18.67 -3.64 11.88
C THR A 223 20.02 -3.17 11.34
N SER A 224 20.01 -2.12 10.49
CA SER A 224 21.21 -1.69 9.75
C SER A 224 21.92 -0.49 10.37
N ALA A 225 21.24 0.35 11.16
CA ALA A 225 21.87 1.45 11.85
C ALA A 225 22.85 0.99 12.93
N ASN A 226 23.89 1.79 13.15
CA ASN A 226 24.80 1.59 14.27
C ASN A 226 24.01 1.67 15.60
N ASN A 227 23.99 0.55 16.34
CA ASN A 227 23.23 0.37 17.59
C ASN A 227 21.70 0.40 17.44
N GLY A 228 21.15 0.16 16.27
CA GLY A 228 19.73 -0.11 16.10
C GLY A 228 19.34 -1.39 16.83
N GLY A 229 18.56 -1.26 17.90
CA GLY A 229 18.13 -2.40 18.72
C GLY A 229 16.85 -3.05 18.23
N VAL A 230 16.52 -4.21 18.80
CA VAL A 230 15.24 -4.90 18.57
C VAL A 230 14.54 -5.09 19.92
N SER A 231 13.30 -4.62 20.04
CA SER A 231 12.46 -4.83 21.23
C SER A 231 11.12 -5.40 20.80
N LEU A 232 10.89 -6.69 21.11
CA LEU A 232 9.61 -7.37 20.94
C LEU A 232 9.04 -7.64 22.33
N ASP A 233 8.07 -6.84 22.76
CA ASP A 233 7.52 -6.91 24.11
C ASP A 233 6.01 -7.21 24.14
N GLN A 234 5.34 -7.20 23.00
CA GLN A 234 3.95 -7.63 22.90
C GLN A 234 3.85 -9.16 22.79
N ALA A 235 2.64 -9.69 23.03
CA ALA A 235 2.40 -11.12 22.94
C ALA A 235 2.73 -11.62 21.53
N SER A 236 3.76 -12.46 21.39
CA SER A 236 4.21 -12.99 20.12
C SER A 236 4.13 -14.51 20.09
N ASP A 237 3.65 -15.06 18.98
CA ASP A 237 3.58 -16.50 18.69
C ASP A 237 4.33 -16.79 17.40
N ILE A 238 5.48 -17.45 17.51
CA ILE A 238 6.35 -17.78 16.38
C ILE A 238 6.55 -19.30 16.38
N ASP A 239 5.98 -19.98 15.38
CA ASP A 239 6.05 -21.45 15.29
C ASP A 239 7.42 -21.96 14.85
N GLY A 240 8.21 -21.10 14.19
CA GLY A 240 9.54 -21.42 13.67
C GLY A 240 10.69 -20.83 14.48
N THR A 241 11.78 -20.55 13.78
CA THR A 241 13.01 -19.99 14.36
C THR A 241 12.97 -18.46 14.32
N LEU A 242 13.35 -17.80 15.42
CA LEU A 242 13.63 -16.36 15.46
C LEU A 242 15.14 -16.12 15.31
N SER A 243 15.51 -15.37 14.28
CA SER A 243 16.88 -14.91 14.06
C SER A 243 16.92 -13.39 14.04
N ILE A 244 17.83 -12.79 14.81
CA ILE A 244 17.98 -11.33 14.88
C ILE A 244 19.43 -10.97 14.60
N THR A 245 19.62 -10.01 13.72
CA THR A 245 20.94 -9.45 13.42
C THR A 245 20.91 -7.96 13.63
N THR A 246 21.69 -7.46 14.60
CA THR A 246 21.85 -6.03 14.85
C THR A 246 23.24 -5.55 14.43
N ASN A 247 23.36 -4.27 14.06
CA ASN A 247 24.63 -3.66 13.74
C ASN A 247 25.20 -2.94 14.97
N GLY A 248 26.44 -3.28 15.37
CA GLY A 248 27.12 -2.68 16.52
C GLY A 248 26.65 -3.25 17.86
N SER A 249 26.32 -2.39 18.81
CA SER A 249 25.90 -2.75 20.19
C SER A 249 24.39 -2.57 20.40
N GLY A 250 23.59 -2.67 19.38
CA GLY A 250 22.12 -2.60 19.46
C GLY A 250 21.59 -3.67 20.42
N ALA A 251 20.85 -3.24 21.44
CA ALA A 251 20.30 -4.16 22.42
C ALA A 251 19.14 -4.97 21.82
N THR A 252 19.11 -6.27 22.09
CA THR A 252 17.99 -7.13 21.73
C THR A 252 17.22 -7.53 22.97
N SER A 253 15.93 -7.27 22.98
CA SER A 253 15.00 -7.69 24.02
C SER A 253 13.81 -8.37 23.37
N VAL A 254 13.55 -9.61 23.76
CA VAL A 254 12.38 -10.36 23.30
C VAL A 254 11.69 -10.92 24.54
N THR A 255 10.48 -10.47 24.78
CA THR A 255 9.69 -10.85 25.97
C THR A 255 8.29 -11.26 25.54
N ASN A 256 7.53 -11.79 26.47
CA ASN A 256 6.11 -12.12 26.26
C ASN A 256 5.84 -13.08 25.08
N LEU A 257 6.79 -13.99 24.82
CA LEU A 257 6.59 -15.04 23.82
C LEU A 257 5.61 -16.11 24.34
N THR A 258 4.73 -16.56 23.46
CA THR A 258 3.86 -17.72 23.71
C THR A 258 4.45 -18.94 23.02
N GLY A 259 4.44 -20.09 23.72
CA GLY A 259 5.00 -21.33 23.19
C GLY A 259 6.52 -21.49 23.39
N SER A 260 7.09 -22.45 22.69
CA SER A 260 8.52 -22.71 22.65
C SER A 260 9.11 -22.16 21.38
N ILE A 261 10.09 -21.28 21.50
CA ILE A 261 10.76 -20.68 20.35
C ILE A 261 12.13 -21.32 20.15
N GLU A 262 12.51 -21.57 18.91
CA GLU A 262 13.88 -21.90 18.54
C GLU A 262 14.64 -20.61 18.21
N LEU A 263 15.74 -20.37 18.93
CA LEU A 263 16.61 -19.22 18.65
C LEU A 263 17.61 -19.59 17.57
N GLY A 264 17.62 -18.84 16.49
CA GLY A 264 18.64 -18.88 15.46
C GLY A 264 19.85 -18.02 15.85
N THR A 265 20.38 -17.28 14.89
CA THR A 265 21.45 -16.30 15.17
C THR A 265 20.90 -15.08 15.86
N ILE A 266 21.52 -14.66 16.98
CA ILE A 266 21.23 -13.45 17.72
C ILE A 266 22.49 -12.58 17.81
#